data_248909f90ccd0ed12432db7b013bf062
#
_entry.id   248909f90ccd0ed12432db7b013bf062
#
_cell.length_a   1.000
_cell.length_b   1.000
_cell.length_c   1.000
_cell.angle_alpha   90.00
_cell.angle_beta   90.00
_cell.angle_gamma   90.00
#
_symmetry.space_group_name_H-M   'P 1'
#
loop_
_entity.id
_entity.type
_entity.pdbx_description
1 polymer ?
#
loop_
_entity_poly.entity_id
_entity_poly.type
_entity_poly.pdbx_seq_one_letter_code
_entity_poly.pdbx_strand_id
1 'polypeptide(L)'
;WPELSKTLLVLLMFIGACAGSTGGGIKVSRIVIAVKTIRKELNGYIHPKSVKKLTFEHKPVDHDVIRSINVYFMTYAVIFIVSLLLVSVENYDFTTNFTAVAATFNNIGPGLSLVGPTCNFGFFNNFSKYVLMFDMLAGRLELFPLLILFHPSIWKELFIQADKKVKGNRKEKQNVRM
;
A
#
# COMPACT_ATOMS: atom_id res chain seq x y z
N TRP A 1 23.56 15.98 -9.53
CA TRP A 1 23.68 14.57 -9.11
C TRP A 1 23.74 13.69 -10.35
N PRO A 2 24.63 12.66 -10.39
CA PRO A 2 24.68 11.71 -11.48
C PRO A 2 23.35 10.98 -11.66
N GLU A 3 22.99 10.65 -12.89
CA GLU A 3 21.70 9.98 -13.19
C GLU A 3 21.55 8.64 -12.48
N LEU A 4 22.66 7.88 -12.36
CA LEU A 4 22.68 6.63 -11.60
C LEU A 4 22.25 6.84 -10.13
N SER A 5 22.73 7.90 -9.47
CA SER A 5 22.36 8.20 -8.08
C SER A 5 20.88 8.57 -7.95
N LYS A 6 20.33 9.34 -8.90
CA LYS A 6 18.91 9.68 -8.94
C LYS A 6 18.05 8.42 -9.11
N THR A 7 18.42 7.56 -10.07
CA THR A 7 17.71 6.29 -10.31
C THR A 7 17.74 5.38 -9.10
N LEU A 8 18.91 5.25 -8.44
CA LEU A 8 19.05 4.45 -7.23
C LEU A 8 18.18 4.98 -6.08
N LEU A 9 18.13 6.30 -5.88
CA LEU A 9 17.26 6.92 -4.89
C LEU A 9 15.77 6.65 -5.20
N VAL A 10 15.36 6.77 -6.46
CA VAL A 10 13.98 6.47 -6.87
C VAL A 10 13.64 5.01 -6.61
N LEU A 11 14.53 4.07 -6.90
CA LEU A 11 14.31 2.65 -6.58
C LEU A 11 14.20 2.42 -5.06
N LEU A 12 15.04 3.09 -4.28
CA LEU A 12 14.99 3.01 -2.81
C LEU A 12 13.69 3.59 -2.23
N MET A 13 13.03 4.53 -2.90
CA MET A 13 11.73 5.06 -2.48
C MET A 13 10.66 3.97 -2.36
N PHE A 14 10.71 2.92 -3.20
CA PHE A 14 9.75 1.82 -3.16
C PHE A 14 10.03 0.81 -2.06
N ILE A 15 11.26 0.77 -1.53
CA ILE A 15 11.66 -0.14 -0.47
C ILE A 15 11.34 0.52 0.87
N GLY A 16 10.24 0.11 1.47
CA GLY A 16 9.77 0.65 2.75
C GLY A 16 10.47 0.03 3.95
N ALA A 17 9.91 0.29 5.11
CA ALA A 17 10.44 -0.15 6.40
C ALA A 17 10.22 -1.65 6.69
N CYS A 18 10.76 -2.13 7.81
CA CYS A 18 10.61 -3.51 8.29
C CYS A 18 9.15 -3.84 8.63
N ALA A 19 8.84 -5.13 8.70
CA ALA A 19 7.55 -5.63 9.18
C ALA A 19 7.27 -5.12 10.60
N GLY A 20 6.04 -4.62 10.84
CA GLY A 20 5.66 -4.03 12.14
C GLY A 20 6.04 -2.55 12.31
N SER A 21 6.83 -1.97 11.41
CA SER A 21 7.08 -0.52 11.40
C SER A 21 5.87 0.27 10.90
N THR A 22 5.68 1.47 11.43
CA THR A 22 4.70 2.45 10.95
C THR A 22 5.15 3.20 9.69
N GLY A 23 6.34 2.90 9.15
CA GLY A 23 6.85 3.49 7.90
C GLY A 23 5.98 3.12 6.69
N GLY A 24 5.84 4.05 5.74
CA GLY A 24 5.15 3.84 4.47
C GLY A 24 5.92 2.95 3.50
N GLY A 25 5.37 2.77 2.30
CA GLY A 25 5.99 2.00 1.23
C GLY A 25 5.83 0.48 1.35
N ILE A 26 6.44 -0.24 0.41
CA ILE A 26 6.39 -1.70 0.36
C ILE A 26 7.33 -2.27 1.41
N LYS A 27 6.79 -2.97 2.41
CA LYS A 27 7.59 -3.56 3.50
C LYS A 27 8.62 -4.56 2.96
N VAL A 28 9.86 -4.50 3.48
CA VAL A 28 10.97 -5.38 3.07
C VAL A 28 10.59 -6.86 3.13
N SER A 29 9.83 -7.29 4.15
CA SER A 29 9.36 -8.68 4.25
C SER A 29 8.55 -9.13 3.04
N ARG A 30 7.67 -8.28 2.50
CA ARG A 30 6.87 -8.58 1.29
C ARG A 30 7.77 -8.73 0.07
N ILE A 31 8.78 -7.86 -0.08
CA ILE A 31 9.77 -7.94 -1.18
C ILE A 31 10.56 -9.24 -1.10
N VAL A 32 11.07 -9.60 0.08
CA VAL A 32 11.84 -10.85 0.27
C VAL A 32 10.99 -12.07 -0.05
N ILE A 33 9.73 -12.12 0.41
CA ILE A 33 8.83 -13.23 0.12
C ILE A 33 8.53 -13.28 -1.39
N ALA A 34 8.28 -12.14 -2.04
CA ALA A 34 8.04 -12.08 -3.49
C ALA A 34 9.25 -12.61 -4.29
N VAL A 35 10.47 -12.19 -3.96
CA VAL A 35 11.70 -12.69 -4.62
C VAL A 35 11.89 -14.20 -4.39
N LYS A 36 11.61 -14.69 -3.18
CA LYS A 36 11.66 -16.13 -2.89
C LYS A 36 10.59 -16.89 -3.67
N THR A 37 9.39 -16.32 -3.82
CA THR A 37 8.30 -16.90 -4.62
C THR A 37 8.71 -17.01 -6.09
N ILE A 38 9.25 -15.94 -6.68
CA ILE A 38 9.75 -15.96 -8.06
C ILE A 38 10.81 -17.06 -8.23
N ARG A 39 11.80 -17.13 -7.31
CA ARG A 39 12.84 -18.18 -7.37
C ARG A 39 12.24 -19.59 -7.24
N LYS A 40 11.22 -19.78 -6.40
CA LYS A 40 10.52 -21.07 -6.26
C LYS A 40 9.83 -21.45 -7.56
N GLU A 41 9.08 -20.52 -8.18
CA GLU A 41 8.41 -20.77 -9.46
C GLU A 41 9.40 -21.10 -10.57
N LEU A 42 10.48 -20.34 -10.73
CA LEU A 42 11.55 -20.63 -11.69
C LEU A 42 12.17 -22.01 -11.47
N ASN A 43 12.43 -22.39 -10.22
CA ASN A 43 12.91 -23.73 -9.90
C ASN A 43 11.88 -24.82 -10.24
N GLY A 44 10.60 -24.55 -10.09
CA GLY A 44 9.51 -25.46 -10.48
C GLY A 44 9.46 -25.73 -11.98
N TYR A 45 9.74 -24.71 -12.81
CA TYR A 45 9.87 -24.88 -14.26
C TYR A 45 11.07 -25.74 -14.66
N ILE A 46 12.22 -25.59 -13.96
CA ILE A 46 13.44 -26.36 -14.24
C ILE A 46 13.34 -27.79 -13.70
N HIS A 47 12.71 -27.96 -12.53
CA HIS A 47 12.59 -29.27 -11.84
C HIS A 47 11.13 -29.56 -11.43
N PRO A 48 10.25 -29.97 -12.37
CA PRO A 48 8.82 -30.11 -12.10
C PRO A 48 8.44 -31.13 -11.03
N LYS A 49 9.33 -32.09 -10.73
CA LYS A 49 9.12 -33.11 -9.68
C LYS A 49 9.58 -32.67 -8.28
N SER A 50 10.17 -31.47 -8.16
CA SER A 50 10.69 -30.98 -6.88
C SER A 50 9.64 -30.12 -6.15
N VAL A 51 9.06 -30.66 -5.10
CA VAL A 51 8.14 -29.91 -4.22
C VAL A 51 8.95 -29.19 -3.13
N LYS A 52 9.34 -27.93 -3.36
CA LYS A 52 10.00 -27.10 -2.35
C LYS A 52 8.97 -26.23 -1.63
N LYS A 53 8.88 -26.36 -0.29
CA LYS A 53 8.10 -25.44 0.56
C LYS A 53 8.87 -24.12 0.68
N LEU A 54 8.15 -23.00 0.55
CA LEU A 54 8.72 -21.68 0.76
C LEU A 54 8.87 -21.45 2.26
N THR A 55 10.07 -21.08 2.71
CA THR A 55 10.35 -20.80 4.13
C THR A 55 10.78 -19.35 4.32
N PHE A 56 10.25 -18.68 5.33
CA PHE A 56 10.66 -17.37 5.79
C PHE A 56 10.95 -17.45 7.29
N GLU A 57 12.16 -17.02 7.72
CA GLU A 57 12.61 -17.12 9.11
C GLU A 57 12.46 -18.53 9.71
N HIS A 58 12.87 -19.56 8.96
CA HIS A 58 12.77 -20.99 9.32
C HIS A 58 11.34 -21.54 9.47
N LYS A 59 10.32 -20.74 9.18
CA LYS A 59 8.92 -21.17 9.19
C LYS A 59 8.38 -21.34 7.76
N PRO A 60 7.55 -22.36 7.50
CA PRO A 60 6.89 -22.47 6.20
C PRO A 60 5.91 -21.31 6.01
N VAL A 61 5.91 -20.73 4.82
CA VAL A 61 4.95 -19.66 4.45
C VAL A 61 3.71 -20.32 3.83
N ASP A 62 2.54 -20.01 4.38
CA ASP A 62 1.28 -20.51 3.88
C ASP A 62 0.93 -19.91 2.51
N HIS A 63 0.20 -20.66 1.71
CA HIS A 63 -0.26 -20.21 0.39
C HIS A 63 -1.11 -18.94 0.45
N ASP A 64 -1.90 -18.77 1.49
CA ASP A 64 -2.74 -17.58 1.68
C ASP A 64 -1.92 -16.32 1.89
N VAL A 65 -0.78 -16.41 2.57
CA VAL A 65 0.15 -15.28 2.74
C VAL A 65 0.77 -14.88 1.39
N ILE A 66 1.19 -15.86 0.59
CA ILE A 66 1.77 -15.60 -0.74
C ILE A 66 0.71 -14.94 -1.64
N ARG A 67 -0.51 -15.46 -1.63
CA ARG A 67 -1.64 -14.90 -2.39
C ARG A 67 -1.92 -13.45 -1.97
N SER A 68 -1.99 -13.19 -0.67
CA SER A 68 -2.22 -11.85 -0.12
C SER A 68 -1.13 -10.86 -0.54
N ILE A 69 0.14 -11.29 -0.56
CA ILE A 69 1.26 -10.46 -1.02
C ILE A 69 1.14 -10.15 -2.52
N ASN A 70 0.79 -11.14 -3.35
CA ASN A 70 0.60 -10.92 -4.79
C ASN A 70 -0.56 -9.95 -5.06
N VAL A 71 -1.70 -10.14 -4.38
CA VAL A 71 -2.83 -9.21 -4.49
C VAL A 71 -2.44 -7.80 -4.03
N TYR A 72 -1.64 -7.69 -2.96
CA TYR A 72 -1.12 -6.39 -2.51
C TYR A 72 -0.29 -5.70 -3.59
N PHE A 73 0.66 -6.39 -4.23
CA PHE A 73 1.48 -5.81 -5.28
C PHE A 73 0.66 -5.38 -6.50
N MET A 74 -0.34 -6.18 -6.90
CA MET A 74 -1.24 -5.81 -7.99
C MET A 74 -2.07 -4.57 -7.65
N THR A 75 -2.65 -4.52 -6.46
CA THR A 75 -3.43 -3.37 -5.99
C THR A 75 -2.56 -2.12 -5.88
N TYR A 76 -1.35 -2.27 -5.34
CA TYR A 76 -0.36 -1.20 -5.26
C TYR A 76 -0.05 -0.62 -6.64
N ALA A 77 0.24 -1.47 -7.62
CA ALA A 77 0.55 -1.06 -8.99
C ALA A 77 -0.63 -0.34 -9.65
N VAL A 78 -1.86 -0.86 -9.49
CA VAL A 78 -3.07 -0.24 -10.05
C VAL A 78 -3.29 1.14 -9.47
N ILE A 79 -3.24 1.31 -8.15
CA ILE A 79 -3.45 2.62 -7.51
C ILE A 79 -2.34 3.58 -7.93
N PHE A 80 -1.08 3.15 -7.93
CA PHE A 80 0.05 3.98 -8.36
C PHE A 80 -0.12 4.49 -9.79
N ILE A 81 -0.51 3.62 -10.72
CA ILE A 81 -0.74 3.99 -12.13
C ILE A 81 -1.92 4.96 -12.25
N VAL A 82 -3.01 4.71 -11.55
CA VAL A 82 -4.18 5.59 -11.55
C VAL A 82 -3.82 6.97 -11.00
N SER A 83 -3.14 7.04 -9.86
CA SER A 83 -2.69 8.32 -9.28
C SER A 83 -1.75 9.07 -10.22
N LEU A 84 -0.81 8.35 -10.85
CA LEU A 84 0.09 8.95 -11.82
C LEU A 84 -0.66 9.54 -13.02
N LEU A 85 -1.66 8.83 -13.56
CA LEU A 85 -2.49 9.34 -14.67
C LEU A 85 -3.28 10.57 -14.24
N LEU A 86 -3.86 10.58 -13.05
CA LEU A 86 -4.63 11.71 -12.55
C LEU A 86 -3.76 12.96 -12.34
N VAL A 87 -2.55 12.80 -11.78
CA VAL A 87 -1.61 13.93 -11.59
C VAL A 87 -1.06 14.41 -12.93
N SER A 88 -0.87 13.53 -13.91
CA SER A 88 -0.36 13.88 -15.23
C SER A 88 -1.29 14.77 -16.07
N VAL A 89 -2.56 14.92 -15.66
CA VAL A 89 -3.50 15.86 -16.32
C VAL A 89 -3.00 17.31 -16.29
N GLU A 90 -2.16 17.67 -15.33
CA GLU A 90 -1.60 19.03 -15.20
C GLU A 90 -0.43 19.33 -16.15
N ASN A 91 -0.02 18.37 -16.99
CA ASN A 91 1.04 18.52 -18.01
C ASN A 91 2.42 18.95 -17.48
N TYR A 92 2.78 18.61 -16.24
CA TYR A 92 4.15 18.71 -15.75
C TYR A 92 5.02 17.58 -16.34
N ASP A 93 6.35 17.74 -16.23
CA ASP A 93 7.29 16.74 -16.73
C ASP A 93 7.10 15.38 -16.03
N PHE A 94 7.35 14.29 -16.73
CA PHE A 94 7.16 12.93 -16.24
C PHE A 94 7.93 12.67 -14.93
N THR A 95 9.16 13.21 -14.82
CA THR A 95 9.98 13.03 -13.62
C THR A 95 9.32 13.66 -12.38
N THR A 96 8.76 14.87 -12.53
CA THR A 96 8.02 15.55 -11.46
C THR A 96 6.80 14.75 -11.05
N ASN A 97 5.94 14.37 -12.01
CA ASN A 97 4.70 13.64 -11.71
C ASN A 97 4.98 12.27 -11.10
N PHE A 98 5.91 11.50 -11.69
CA PHE A 98 6.26 10.18 -11.20
C PHE A 98 6.86 10.22 -9.79
N THR A 99 7.81 11.13 -9.54
CA THR A 99 8.45 11.21 -8.23
C THR A 99 7.57 11.87 -7.19
N ALA A 100 6.62 12.74 -7.57
CA ALA A 100 5.59 13.26 -6.67
C ALA A 100 4.70 12.13 -6.14
N VAL A 101 4.15 11.30 -7.04
CA VAL A 101 3.33 10.13 -6.66
C VAL A 101 4.17 9.13 -5.88
N ALA A 102 5.40 8.81 -6.30
CA ALA A 102 6.27 7.90 -5.59
C ALA A 102 6.60 8.38 -4.17
N ALA A 103 6.89 9.66 -4.00
CA ALA A 103 7.22 10.25 -2.71
C ALA A 103 6.03 10.28 -1.75
N THR A 104 4.83 10.61 -2.24
CA THR A 104 3.60 10.66 -1.43
C THR A 104 3.10 9.25 -1.10
N PHE A 105 3.04 8.36 -2.06
CA PHE A 105 2.54 6.99 -1.87
C PHE A 105 3.44 6.15 -0.94
N ASN A 106 4.75 6.41 -0.94
CA ASN A 106 5.69 5.75 -0.03
C ASN A 106 5.97 6.56 1.26
N ASN A 107 5.35 7.73 1.42
CA ASN A 107 5.52 8.61 2.59
C ASN A 107 6.99 9.01 2.86
N ILE A 108 7.73 9.35 1.80
CA ILE A 108 9.14 9.73 1.88
C ILE A 108 9.28 11.25 2.05
N GLY A 109 8.50 12.03 1.30
CA GLY A 109 8.49 13.49 1.32
C GLY A 109 9.05 14.08 0.02
N PRO A 110 10.37 14.29 -0.15
CA PRO A 110 10.90 14.90 -1.36
C PRO A 110 10.93 13.93 -2.55
N GLY A 111 10.65 14.46 -3.75
CA GLY A 111 10.85 13.79 -5.03
C GLY A 111 12.08 14.31 -5.77
N LEU A 112 11.97 14.38 -7.10
CA LEU A 112 12.96 14.95 -8.01
C LEU A 112 12.33 16.09 -8.82
N SER A 113 13.17 16.86 -9.53
CA SER A 113 12.75 18.00 -10.35
C SER A 113 11.98 19.03 -9.52
N LEU A 114 10.78 19.44 -9.90
CA LEU A 114 9.99 20.48 -9.22
C LEU A 114 9.49 20.08 -7.81
N VAL A 115 9.52 18.81 -7.47
CA VAL A 115 9.19 18.30 -6.11
C VAL A 115 10.44 17.87 -5.34
N GLY A 116 11.60 18.39 -5.74
CA GLY A 116 12.87 18.13 -5.08
C GLY A 116 12.96 18.68 -3.66
N PRO A 117 14.07 18.39 -2.92
CA PRO A 117 14.23 18.75 -1.51
C PRO A 117 14.19 20.26 -1.22
N THR A 118 14.49 21.10 -2.22
CA THR A 118 14.47 22.56 -2.13
C THR A 118 13.18 23.19 -2.61
N CYS A 119 12.23 22.37 -3.09
CA CYS A 119 10.97 22.78 -3.66
C CYS A 119 9.79 22.29 -2.80
N ASN A 120 8.58 22.64 -3.19
CA ASN A 120 7.37 22.23 -2.47
C ASN A 120 6.27 21.80 -3.48
N PHE A 121 5.23 21.15 -2.98
CA PHE A 121 4.08 20.69 -3.78
C PHE A 121 3.04 21.81 -4.02
N GLY A 122 3.36 23.07 -3.69
CA GLY A 122 2.42 24.20 -3.74
C GLY A 122 1.91 24.53 -5.13
N PHE A 123 2.69 24.25 -6.17
CA PHE A 123 2.38 24.55 -7.58
C PHE A 123 1.30 23.64 -8.18
N PHE A 124 1.05 22.46 -7.60
CA PHE A 124 -0.03 21.60 -8.06
C PHE A 124 -1.40 22.22 -7.80
N ASN A 125 -2.36 21.94 -8.67
CA ASN A 125 -3.76 22.30 -8.48
C ASN A 125 -4.38 21.56 -7.29
N ASN A 126 -5.48 22.09 -6.77
CA ASN A 126 -6.19 21.46 -5.66
C ASN A 126 -6.60 20.01 -5.95
N PHE A 127 -6.97 19.69 -7.20
CA PHE A 127 -7.32 18.33 -7.61
C PHE A 127 -6.15 17.37 -7.40
N SER A 128 -4.97 17.67 -7.96
CA SER A 128 -3.77 16.82 -7.78
C SER A 128 -3.33 16.76 -6.33
N LYS A 129 -3.47 17.83 -5.56
CA LYS A 129 -3.21 17.81 -4.12
C LYS A 129 -4.11 16.83 -3.39
N TYR A 130 -5.41 16.72 -3.72
CA TYR A 130 -6.30 15.72 -3.13
C TYR A 130 -5.90 14.29 -3.50
N VAL A 131 -5.47 14.05 -4.75
CA VAL A 131 -4.95 12.74 -5.18
C VAL A 131 -3.70 12.38 -4.37
N LEU A 132 -2.73 13.29 -4.27
CA LEU A 132 -1.50 13.07 -3.51
C LEU A 132 -1.77 12.89 -2.00
N MET A 133 -2.75 13.59 -1.42
CA MET A 133 -3.18 13.36 -0.04
C MET A 133 -3.79 11.97 0.16
N PHE A 134 -4.60 11.50 -0.80
CA PHE A 134 -5.12 10.14 -0.79
C PHE A 134 -3.98 9.12 -0.84
N ASP A 135 -2.98 9.34 -1.70
CA ASP A 135 -1.80 8.49 -1.82
C ASP A 135 -1.01 8.41 -0.51
N MET A 136 -0.84 9.54 0.18
CA MET A 136 -0.20 9.56 1.51
C MET A 136 -0.98 8.73 2.55
N LEU A 137 -2.30 8.79 2.54
CA LEU A 137 -3.15 7.98 3.42
C LEU A 137 -3.05 6.50 3.06
N ALA A 138 -3.11 6.16 1.76
CA ALA A 138 -3.01 4.79 1.26
C ALA A 138 -1.67 4.15 1.61
N GLY A 139 -0.59 4.90 1.48
CA GLY A 139 0.76 4.44 1.83
C GLY A 139 0.99 4.27 3.33
N ARG A 140 0.26 5.03 4.17
CA ARG A 140 0.42 5.01 5.64
C ARG A 140 -0.43 3.97 6.35
N LEU A 141 -1.72 3.88 5.97
CA LEU A 141 -2.71 3.03 6.66
C LEU A 141 -2.68 1.58 6.19
N GLU A 142 -1.77 1.20 5.30
CA GLU A 142 -1.79 -0.01 4.49
C GLU A 142 -3.03 -0.06 3.55
N LEU A 143 -2.82 -0.53 2.34
CA LEU A 143 -3.83 -0.47 1.27
C LEU A 143 -5.13 -1.22 1.61
N PHE A 144 -5.03 -2.41 2.22
CA PHE A 144 -6.21 -3.23 2.51
C PHE A 144 -7.14 -2.62 3.55
N PRO A 145 -6.69 -2.15 4.73
CA PRO A 145 -7.55 -1.46 5.68
C PRO A 145 -8.24 -0.22 5.09
N LEU A 146 -7.53 0.55 4.25
CA LEU A 146 -8.11 1.70 3.60
C LEU A 146 -9.20 1.31 2.60
N LEU A 147 -8.95 0.31 1.73
CA LEU A 147 -9.93 -0.16 0.74
C LEU A 147 -11.15 -0.78 1.41
N ILE A 148 -10.95 -1.50 2.50
CA ILE A 148 -12.00 -2.08 3.32
C ILE A 148 -12.92 -0.98 3.88
N LEU A 149 -12.36 0.15 4.32
CA LEU A 149 -13.13 1.29 4.83
C LEU A 149 -14.13 1.84 3.80
N PHE A 150 -13.77 1.80 2.51
CA PHE A 150 -14.64 2.24 1.41
C PHE A 150 -15.65 1.18 0.95
N HIS A 151 -15.58 -0.05 1.48
CA HIS A 151 -16.49 -1.12 1.06
C HIS A 151 -17.87 -1.00 1.74
N PRO A 152 -18.97 -0.85 0.98
CA PRO A 152 -20.29 -0.57 1.55
C PRO A 152 -20.84 -1.67 2.46
N SER A 153 -20.42 -2.91 2.30
CA SER A 153 -20.87 -4.02 3.16
C SER A 153 -20.45 -3.85 4.61
N ILE A 154 -19.28 -3.27 4.87
CA ILE A 154 -18.76 -3.09 6.23
C ILE A 154 -19.60 -2.07 6.99
N TRP A 155 -19.99 -0.99 6.33
CA TRP A 155 -20.88 -0.01 6.93
C TRP A 155 -22.23 -0.61 7.28
N LYS A 156 -22.80 -1.47 6.42
CA LYS A 156 -24.06 -2.18 6.73
C LYS A 156 -23.91 -3.10 7.94
N GLU A 157 -22.82 -3.87 8.04
CA GLU A 157 -22.60 -4.75 9.19
C GLU A 157 -22.36 -3.97 10.48
N LEU A 158 -21.61 -2.87 10.44
CA LEU A 158 -21.41 -1.99 11.60
C LEU A 158 -22.71 -1.40 12.10
N PHE A 159 -23.59 -0.93 11.21
CA PHE A 159 -24.90 -0.42 11.60
C PHE A 159 -25.78 -1.51 12.21
N ILE A 160 -25.77 -2.73 11.66
CA ILE A 160 -26.54 -3.87 12.21
C ILE A 160 -26.02 -4.26 13.60
N GLN A 161 -24.71 -4.30 13.79
CA GLN A 161 -24.10 -4.61 15.09
C GLN A 161 -24.37 -3.51 16.13
N ALA A 162 -24.30 -2.24 15.73
CA ALA A 162 -24.63 -1.12 16.59
C ALA A 162 -26.09 -1.18 17.05
N ASP A 163 -27.03 -1.47 16.15
CA ASP A 163 -28.46 -1.60 16.50
C ASP A 163 -28.73 -2.80 17.44
N LYS A 164 -28.06 -3.94 17.21
CA LYS A 164 -28.14 -5.10 18.11
C LYS A 164 -27.62 -4.76 19.51
N LYS A 165 -26.50 -4.04 19.62
CA LYS A 165 -25.92 -3.64 20.91
C LYS A 165 -26.83 -2.65 21.67
N VAL A 166 -27.46 -1.71 20.98
CA VAL A 166 -28.42 -0.78 21.57
C VAL A 166 -29.67 -1.51 22.07
N LYS A 167 -30.19 -2.47 21.29
CA LYS A 167 -31.35 -3.29 21.67
C LYS A 167 -31.03 -4.22 22.85
N GLY A 168 -29.83 -4.80 22.91
CA GLY A 168 -29.35 -5.59 24.05
C GLY A 168 -29.31 -4.80 25.34
N ASN A 169 -28.67 -3.63 25.32
CA ASN A 169 -28.59 -2.75 26.48
C ASN A 169 -29.96 -2.23 26.97
N ARG A 170 -30.94 -2.05 26.08
CA ARG A 170 -32.32 -1.66 26.46
C ARG A 170 -33.02 -2.79 27.21
N LYS A 171 -32.89 -4.04 26.75
CA LYS A 171 -33.45 -5.23 27.43
C LYS A 171 -32.86 -5.46 28.81
N GLU A 172 -31.56 -5.29 28.96
CA GLU A 172 -30.87 -5.43 30.24
C GLU A 172 -31.32 -4.38 31.26
N LYS A 173 -31.45 -3.11 30.83
CA LYS A 173 -31.99 -2.05 31.68
C LYS A 173 -33.47 -2.22 32.08
N GLN A 174 -34.30 -2.90 31.27
CA GLN A 174 -35.67 -3.23 31.62
C GLN A 174 -35.74 -4.35 32.65
N ASN A 175 -34.88 -5.38 32.53
CA ASN A 175 -34.86 -6.50 33.51
C ASN A 175 -34.31 -6.09 34.87
N VAL A 176 -33.49 -5.05 34.98
CA VAL A 176 -32.95 -4.55 36.28
C VAL A 176 -33.98 -3.63 37.00
N ARG A 177 -35.07 -3.21 36.31
CA ARG A 177 -36.12 -2.35 36.88
C ARG A 177 -37.37 -3.11 37.34
N MET A 178 -37.42 -4.43 37.09
CA MET A 178 -38.43 -5.35 37.70
C MET A 178 -37.83 -6.04 38.94
#